data_0d50198c3fd0219eec99f10523a70bd6
#
_entry.id   0d50198c3fd0219eec99f10523a70bd6
#
_cell.length_a   1.000
_cell.length_b   1.000
_cell.length_c   1.000
_cell.angle_alpha   90.00
_cell.angle_beta   90.00
_cell.angle_gamma   90.00
#
_symmetry.space_group_name_H-M   'P 1'
#
loop_
_entity.id
_entity.type
_entity.pdbx_description
1 polymer ?
#
loop_
_entity_poly.entity_id
_entity_poly.type
_entity_poly.pdbx_seq_one_letter_code
_entity_poly.pdbx_strand_id
1 'polypeptide(L)'
;LDLILHRAPFEEDSKGCLMACVEESIDLCVAATSLKDVFYITSKCLDADRAYEAVRLVLEISNAASVDDLVCRNALELEKPDYEAGIIAAAAVADKVDAIVSRDVDAFSTLPASRFTPTELLEHLGYERWSI
;
A
#
# COMPACT_ATOMS: atom_id res chain seq x y z
N LEU A 1 -3.04 -5.40 -4.31
CA LEU A 1 -3.93 -5.91 -5.37
C LEU A 1 -3.22 -6.69 -6.47
N ASP A 2 -1.98 -6.30 -6.81
CA ASP A 2 -1.23 -6.98 -7.87
C ASP A 2 -1.06 -8.47 -7.59
N LEU A 3 -0.81 -8.86 -6.33
CA LEU A 3 -0.71 -10.25 -5.94
C LEU A 3 -2.06 -10.97 -5.95
N ILE A 4 -3.09 -10.31 -5.43
CA ILE A 4 -4.43 -10.88 -5.31
C ILE A 4 -5.05 -11.12 -6.68
N LEU A 5 -4.86 -10.19 -7.61
CA LEU A 5 -5.39 -10.26 -8.97
C LEU A 5 -4.39 -10.81 -9.99
N HIS A 6 -3.20 -11.18 -9.57
CA HIS A 6 -2.12 -11.70 -10.42
C HIS A 6 -1.81 -10.78 -11.61
N ARG A 7 -1.61 -9.49 -11.32
CA ARG A 7 -1.31 -8.49 -12.33
C ARG A 7 0.15 -8.53 -12.77
N ALA A 8 0.43 -9.20 -13.89
CA ALA A 8 1.75 -9.15 -14.49
C ALA A 8 1.97 -7.75 -15.14
N PRO A 9 3.18 -7.18 -15.12
CA PRO A 9 4.44 -7.71 -14.59
C PRO A 9 4.68 -7.40 -13.09
N PHE A 10 3.72 -6.80 -12.40
CA PHE A 10 3.89 -6.25 -11.05
C PHE A 10 3.84 -7.29 -9.93
N GLU A 11 3.27 -8.47 -10.19
CA GLU A 11 3.07 -9.50 -9.18
C GLU A 11 4.37 -9.94 -8.52
N GLU A 12 5.41 -10.21 -9.30
CA GLU A 12 6.69 -10.69 -8.77
C GLU A 12 7.37 -9.68 -7.84
N ASP A 13 7.43 -8.43 -8.26
CA ASP A 13 8.08 -7.38 -7.47
C ASP A 13 7.27 -7.09 -6.19
N SER A 14 5.94 -7.09 -6.27
CA SER A 14 5.08 -6.91 -5.11
C SER A 14 5.21 -8.06 -4.12
N LYS A 15 5.25 -9.30 -4.60
CA LYS A 15 5.46 -10.49 -3.78
C LYS A 15 6.83 -10.45 -3.11
N GLY A 16 7.89 -10.15 -3.86
CA GLY A 16 9.24 -10.00 -3.33
C GLY A 16 9.32 -8.92 -2.26
N CYS A 17 8.66 -7.80 -2.49
CA CYS A 17 8.60 -6.69 -1.53
C CYS A 17 7.96 -7.13 -0.21
N LEU A 18 6.82 -7.82 -0.25
CA LEU A 18 6.16 -8.33 0.95
C LEU A 18 7.01 -9.34 1.70
N MET A 19 7.65 -10.27 0.98
CA MET A 19 8.53 -11.27 1.58
C MET A 19 9.75 -10.63 2.22
N ALA A 20 10.36 -9.63 1.57
CA ALA A 20 11.49 -8.89 2.13
C ALA A 20 11.10 -8.14 3.40
N CYS A 21 9.91 -7.53 3.44
CA CYS A 21 9.41 -6.85 4.63
C CYS A 21 9.23 -7.82 5.80
N VAL A 22 8.72 -9.03 5.56
CA VAL A 22 8.59 -10.06 6.59
C VAL A 22 9.97 -10.49 7.10
N GLU A 23 10.91 -10.74 6.20
CA GLU A 23 12.27 -11.17 6.51
C GLU A 23 13.05 -10.13 7.31
N GLU A 24 12.90 -8.85 6.97
CA GLU A 24 13.56 -7.74 7.65
C GLU A 24 12.78 -7.22 8.85
N SER A 25 11.68 -7.85 9.21
CA SER A 25 10.80 -7.45 10.32
C SER A 25 10.30 -5.99 10.18
N ILE A 26 9.96 -5.60 8.96
CA ILE A 26 9.41 -4.28 8.67
C ILE A 26 7.91 -4.29 8.94
N ASP A 27 7.43 -3.30 9.69
CA ASP A 27 6.02 -3.13 9.96
C ASP A 27 5.31 -2.60 8.70
N LEU A 28 4.35 -3.37 8.21
CA LEU A 28 3.51 -2.98 7.09
C LEU A 28 2.27 -2.25 7.58
N CYS A 29 1.88 -1.22 6.86
CA CYS A 29 0.72 -0.42 7.18
C CYS A 29 -0.08 -0.14 5.91
N VAL A 30 -1.39 -0.16 6.02
CA VAL A 30 -2.31 0.17 4.93
C VAL A 30 -3.34 1.16 5.44
N ALA A 31 -3.70 2.16 4.64
CA ALA A 31 -4.77 3.07 5.04
C ALA A 31 -6.09 2.30 5.20
N ALA A 32 -6.83 2.58 6.27
CA ALA A 32 -8.08 1.86 6.55
C ALA A 32 -9.06 1.92 5.37
N THR A 33 -9.13 3.04 4.68
CA THR A 33 -9.99 3.21 3.50
C THR A 33 -9.57 2.35 2.31
N SER A 34 -8.30 1.99 2.23
CA SER A 34 -7.81 1.12 1.15
C SER A 34 -8.34 -0.30 1.25
N LEU A 35 -8.71 -0.74 2.45
CA LEU A 35 -9.31 -2.06 2.65
C LEU A 35 -10.65 -2.20 1.91
N LYS A 36 -11.44 -1.15 1.89
CA LYS A 36 -12.70 -1.14 1.15
C LYS A 36 -12.44 -1.26 -0.36
N ASP A 37 -11.39 -0.65 -0.86
CA ASP A 37 -11.02 -0.75 -2.27
C ASP A 37 -10.54 -2.16 -2.63
N VAL A 38 -9.77 -2.79 -1.76
CA VAL A 38 -9.36 -4.19 -1.91
C VAL A 38 -10.59 -5.08 -2.02
N PHE A 39 -11.55 -4.91 -1.10
CA PHE A 39 -12.80 -5.67 -1.12
C PHE A 39 -13.58 -5.44 -2.41
N TYR A 40 -13.81 -4.18 -2.75
CA TYR A 40 -14.66 -3.81 -3.86
C TYR A 40 -14.09 -4.30 -5.20
N ILE A 41 -12.81 -4.07 -5.45
CA ILE A 41 -12.17 -4.46 -6.70
C ILE A 41 -12.08 -5.98 -6.80
N THR A 42 -11.70 -6.66 -5.72
CA THR A 42 -11.63 -8.14 -5.70
C THR A 42 -13.01 -8.76 -5.90
N SER A 43 -14.04 -8.20 -5.26
CA SER A 43 -15.41 -8.67 -5.42
C SER A 43 -15.88 -8.56 -6.88
N LYS A 44 -15.52 -7.49 -7.56
CA LYS A 44 -15.87 -7.30 -8.97
C LYS A 44 -15.12 -8.24 -9.92
N CYS A 45 -13.83 -8.46 -9.66
CA CYS A 45 -12.98 -9.27 -10.53
C CYS A 45 -13.14 -10.78 -10.28
N LEU A 46 -13.46 -11.16 -9.06
CA LEU A 46 -13.58 -12.57 -8.65
C LEU A 46 -14.98 -12.83 -8.06
N ASP A 47 -15.09 -12.77 -6.73
CA ASP A 47 -16.35 -12.92 -6.01
C ASP A 47 -16.25 -12.34 -4.60
N ALA A 48 -17.38 -12.30 -3.87
CA ALA A 48 -17.43 -11.75 -2.52
C ALA A 48 -16.63 -12.59 -1.51
N ASP A 49 -16.65 -13.91 -1.63
CA ASP A 49 -15.92 -14.79 -0.70
C ASP A 49 -14.43 -14.55 -0.78
N ARG A 50 -13.89 -14.43 -1.98
CA ARG A 50 -12.48 -14.12 -2.20
C ARG A 50 -12.14 -12.70 -1.77
N ALA A 51 -13.08 -11.78 -1.89
CA ALA A 51 -12.88 -10.40 -1.42
C ALA A 51 -12.71 -10.37 0.11
N TYR A 52 -13.52 -11.12 0.87
CA TYR A 52 -13.34 -11.23 2.31
C TYR A 52 -12.01 -11.88 2.68
N GLU A 53 -11.63 -12.94 1.97
CA GLU A 53 -10.32 -13.58 2.17
C GLU A 53 -9.17 -12.61 1.92
N ALA A 54 -9.26 -11.80 0.87
CA ALA A 54 -8.24 -10.80 0.54
C ALA A 54 -8.09 -9.77 1.66
N VAL A 55 -9.19 -9.27 2.21
CA VAL A 55 -9.16 -8.30 3.32
C VAL A 55 -8.54 -8.95 4.57
N ARG A 56 -8.91 -10.19 4.88
CA ARG A 56 -8.33 -10.92 6.02
C ARG A 56 -6.82 -11.08 5.85
N LEU A 57 -6.37 -11.45 4.66
CA LEU A 57 -4.95 -11.61 4.38
C LEU A 57 -4.19 -10.31 4.57
N VAL A 58 -4.71 -9.20 4.06
CA VAL A 58 -4.07 -7.89 4.22
C VAL A 58 -3.95 -7.54 5.70
N LEU A 59 -5.00 -7.79 6.49
CA LEU A 59 -4.99 -7.50 7.93
C LEU A 59 -4.09 -8.46 8.73
N GLU A 60 -3.81 -9.65 8.22
CA GLU A 60 -2.86 -10.58 8.86
C GLU A 60 -1.42 -10.09 8.71
N ILE A 61 -1.08 -9.49 7.57
CA ILE A 61 0.29 -9.10 7.26
C ILE A 61 0.57 -7.62 7.51
N SER A 62 -0.45 -6.82 7.82
CA SER A 62 -0.29 -5.38 8.00
C SER A 62 -1.22 -4.85 9.08
N ASN A 63 -0.95 -3.61 9.50
CA ASN A 63 -1.83 -2.85 10.38
C ASN A 63 -2.58 -1.80 9.57
N ALA A 64 -3.84 -1.57 9.90
CA ALA A 64 -4.61 -0.52 9.25
C ALA A 64 -4.30 0.83 9.93
N ALA A 65 -3.85 1.79 9.14
CA ALA A 65 -3.68 3.16 9.61
C ALA A 65 -5.06 3.83 9.69
N SER A 66 -5.35 4.45 10.82
CA SER A 66 -6.63 5.10 11.05
C SER A 66 -6.87 6.24 10.08
N VAL A 67 -8.11 6.31 9.58
CA VAL A 67 -8.57 7.43 8.76
C VAL A 67 -9.72 8.09 9.55
N ASP A 68 -9.37 9.05 10.38
CA ASP A 68 -10.30 9.77 11.24
C ASP A 68 -10.69 11.14 10.62
N ASP A 69 -11.44 11.93 11.36
CA ASP A 69 -11.85 13.26 10.92
C ASP A 69 -10.66 14.15 10.57
N LEU A 70 -9.63 14.14 11.40
CA LEU A 70 -8.45 14.99 11.16
C LEU A 70 -7.71 14.59 9.87
N VAL A 71 -7.53 13.28 9.64
CA VAL A 71 -6.93 12.77 8.40
C VAL A 71 -7.73 13.21 7.19
N CYS A 72 -9.05 13.09 7.25
CA CYS A 72 -9.93 13.52 6.15
C CYS A 72 -9.81 15.00 5.85
N ARG A 73 -9.69 15.85 6.88
CA ARG A 73 -9.53 17.30 6.71
C ARG A 73 -8.15 17.66 6.18
N ASN A 74 -7.10 17.03 6.71
CA ASN A 74 -5.74 17.25 6.25
C ASN A 74 -5.55 16.82 4.80
N ALA A 75 -6.25 15.79 4.34
CA ALA A 75 -6.23 15.36 2.96
C ALA A 75 -6.67 16.45 1.97
N LEU A 76 -7.57 17.35 2.39
CA LEU A 76 -8.02 18.47 1.56
C LEU A 76 -6.91 19.46 1.26
N GLU A 77 -5.95 19.60 2.18
CA GLU A 77 -4.83 20.53 2.04
C GLU A 77 -3.75 20.02 1.06
N LEU A 78 -3.75 18.72 0.76
CA LEU A 78 -2.72 18.12 -0.08
C LEU A 78 -3.01 18.23 -1.58
N GLU A 79 -4.25 18.46 -1.95
CA GLU A 79 -4.74 18.74 -3.31
C GLU A 79 -4.37 17.76 -4.43
N LYS A 80 -3.23 17.14 -4.42
CA LYS A 80 -2.72 16.31 -5.53
C LYS A 80 -2.36 14.90 -5.11
N PRO A 81 -2.51 13.91 -6.02
CA PRO A 81 -3.14 14.05 -7.33
C PRO A 81 -4.67 14.09 -7.23
N ASP A 82 -5.24 13.49 -6.19
CA ASP A 82 -6.67 13.49 -5.90
C ASP A 82 -6.91 13.29 -4.40
N TYR A 83 -8.16 13.33 -4.00
CA TYR A 83 -8.53 13.21 -2.59
C TYR A 83 -8.20 11.84 -2.00
N GLU A 84 -8.35 10.77 -2.78
CA GLU A 84 -8.02 9.42 -2.33
C GLU A 84 -6.53 9.30 -1.97
N ALA A 85 -5.66 9.76 -2.86
CA ALA A 85 -4.22 9.82 -2.58
C ALA A 85 -3.91 10.76 -1.42
N GLY A 86 -4.66 11.85 -1.30
CA GLY A 86 -4.57 12.77 -0.16
C GLY A 86 -4.87 12.10 1.16
N ILE A 87 -5.88 11.24 1.24
CA ILE A 87 -6.22 10.47 2.44
C ILE A 87 -5.06 9.54 2.81
N ILE A 88 -4.52 8.81 1.83
CA ILE A 88 -3.39 7.90 2.07
C ILE A 88 -2.18 8.67 2.60
N ALA A 89 -1.87 9.80 1.97
CA ALA A 89 -0.75 10.65 2.38
C ALA A 89 -0.95 11.22 3.79
N ALA A 90 -2.14 11.72 4.10
CA ALA A 90 -2.44 12.27 5.42
C ALA A 90 -2.41 11.19 6.50
N ALA A 91 -2.92 9.99 6.21
CA ALA A 91 -2.83 8.85 7.13
C ALA A 91 -1.39 8.42 7.36
N ALA A 92 -0.56 8.43 6.33
CA ALA A 92 0.87 8.12 6.43
C ALA A 92 1.60 9.11 7.34
N VAL A 93 1.32 10.40 7.21
CA VAL A 93 1.90 11.44 8.06
C VAL A 93 1.46 11.28 9.50
N ALA A 94 0.16 11.05 9.74
CA ALA A 94 -0.39 10.87 11.08
C ALA A 94 0.17 9.63 11.78
N ASP A 95 0.40 8.56 11.04
CA ASP A 95 0.95 7.30 11.55
C ASP A 95 2.48 7.30 11.60
N LYS A 96 3.11 8.37 11.15
CA LYS A 96 4.57 8.57 11.16
C LYS A 96 5.33 7.44 10.46
N VAL A 97 4.84 7.02 9.29
CA VAL A 97 5.51 5.99 8.51
C VAL A 97 6.84 6.51 7.97
N ASP A 98 7.82 5.60 7.86
CA ASP A 98 9.15 5.94 7.34
C ASP A 98 9.18 6.00 5.82
N ALA A 99 8.32 5.24 5.17
CA ALA A 99 8.29 5.15 3.71
C ALA A 99 6.91 4.79 3.19
N ILE A 100 6.64 5.22 1.96
CA ILE A 100 5.44 4.84 1.21
C ILE A 100 5.87 3.99 0.03
N VAL A 101 5.20 2.86 -0.17
CA VAL A 101 5.44 1.96 -1.31
C VAL A 101 4.24 2.01 -2.24
N SER A 102 4.47 2.46 -3.46
CA SER A 102 3.41 2.59 -4.46
C SER A 102 4.03 2.49 -5.86
N ARG A 103 3.25 2.02 -6.82
CA ARG A 103 3.67 2.10 -8.22
C ARG A 103 3.66 3.53 -8.75
N ASP A 104 2.90 4.40 -8.12
CA ASP A 104 2.82 5.84 -8.47
C ASP A 104 3.48 6.67 -7.36
N VAL A 105 4.82 6.69 -7.36
CA VAL A 105 5.58 7.44 -6.34
C VAL A 105 5.45 8.95 -6.52
N ASP A 106 5.15 9.43 -7.71
CA ASP A 106 4.99 10.87 -7.98
C ASP A 106 3.78 11.45 -7.26
N ALA A 107 2.76 10.62 -7.00
CA ALA A 107 1.58 11.02 -6.25
C ALA A 107 1.90 11.50 -4.83
N PHE A 108 3.05 11.07 -4.28
CA PHE A 108 3.45 11.37 -2.90
C PHE A 108 4.71 12.24 -2.82
N SER A 109 5.03 12.96 -3.90
CA SER A 109 6.28 13.71 -4.04
C SER A 109 6.48 14.84 -3.03
N THR A 110 5.41 15.33 -2.41
CA THR A 110 5.46 16.44 -1.46
C THR A 110 5.62 15.99 -0.01
N LEU A 111 5.63 14.68 0.25
CA LEU A 111 5.71 14.16 1.61
C LEU A 111 7.16 14.04 2.09
N PRO A 112 7.41 14.20 3.40
CA PRO A 112 8.74 14.00 3.98
C PRO A 112 9.17 12.53 4.00
N ALA A 113 8.23 11.58 3.95
CA ALA A 113 8.55 10.16 3.95
C ALA A 113 9.24 9.75 2.65
N SER A 114 10.12 8.78 2.73
CA SER A 114 10.75 8.17 1.55
C SER A 114 9.70 7.47 0.70
N ARG A 115 9.91 7.48 -0.61
CA ARG A 115 8.96 6.90 -1.56
C ARG A 115 9.66 5.86 -2.41
N PHE A 116 9.04 4.68 -2.50
CA PHE A 116 9.57 3.57 -3.28
C PHE A 116 8.48 2.91 -4.10
N THR A 117 8.82 2.49 -5.32
CA THR A 117 8.07 1.42 -5.97
C THR A 117 8.45 0.11 -5.29
N PRO A 118 7.68 -0.99 -5.46
CA PRO A 118 8.09 -2.29 -4.92
C PRO A 118 9.50 -2.69 -5.36
N THR A 119 9.85 -2.47 -6.62
CA THR A 119 11.19 -2.75 -7.15
C THR A 119 12.26 -1.90 -6.45
N GLU A 120 12.02 -0.61 -6.30
CA GLU A 120 12.95 0.31 -5.64
C GLU A 120 13.16 -0.05 -4.17
N LEU A 121 12.11 -0.48 -3.47
CA LEU A 121 12.25 -0.92 -2.09
C LEU A 121 13.12 -2.17 -1.98
N LEU A 122 12.95 -3.14 -2.86
CA LEU A 122 13.79 -4.34 -2.91
C LEU A 122 15.25 -3.96 -3.11
N GLU A 123 15.55 -3.05 -4.03
CA GLU A 123 16.90 -2.56 -4.28
C GLU A 123 17.47 -1.85 -3.04
N HIS A 124 16.66 -1.01 -2.39
CA HIS A 124 17.08 -0.28 -1.19
C HIS A 124 17.42 -1.22 -0.04
N LEU A 125 16.69 -2.32 0.10
CA LEU A 125 16.94 -3.35 1.13
C LEU A 125 18.08 -4.30 0.76
N GLY A 126 18.64 -4.19 -0.44
CA GLY A 126 19.77 -5.01 -0.89
C GLY A 126 19.37 -6.35 -1.49
N TYR A 127 18.10 -6.53 -1.85
CA TYR A 127 17.62 -7.74 -2.51
C TYR A 127 17.76 -7.63 -4.01
N GLU A 128 18.15 -8.72 -4.66
CA GLU A 128 18.07 -8.81 -6.09
C GLU A 128 16.62 -9.05 -6.51
N ARG A 129 16.30 -8.66 -7.74
CA ARG A 129 14.97 -8.88 -8.28
C ARG A 129 14.68 -10.39 -8.29
N TRP A 130 13.53 -10.78 -7.74
CA TRP A 130 13.11 -12.17 -7.73
C TRP A 130 12.81 -12.65 -9.13
N SER A 131 13.62 -13.57 -9.64
CA SER A 131 13.28 -14.31 -10.84
C SER A 131 12.78 -15.68 -10.39
N ILE A 132 11.54 -15.92 -10.68
CA ILE A 132 10.89 -17.20 -10.36
C ILE A 132 10.80 -18.05 -11.60
#